data_c175c7bc98d0707babe8ccf663172886
#
_entry.id   c175c7bc98d0707babe8ccf663172886
#
_cell.length_a   1.000
_cell.length_b   1.000
_cell.length_c   1.000
_cell.angle_alpha   90.00
_cell.angle_beta   90.00
_cell.angle_gamma   90.00
#
_symmetry.space_group_name_H-M   'P 1'
#
loop_
_entity.id
_entity.type
_entity.pdbx_description
1 polymer ?
#
loop_
_entity_poly.entity_id
_entity_poly.type
_entity_poly.pdbx_seq_one_letter_code
_entity_poly.pdbx_strand_id
1 'polypeptide(L)'
;WKLELVNESSQIRVQATLSDVRTVYPDLVIPTIANSEIKKAEEGFAFNVLKEKELSVANKTELLNSAANILTAGGASAVSLQDLNTAVDSLDSRLSMAGDAFLNGLMRQEGRGTDLWIDLKGGKQKFKSLSSSGLSKHGFDTNSFGFVMGFDRKLEGKPIVLGGAFSYNHGSLDSLGNVTKTKNKYDSFGLHAYGAYAPLEKLNLIGMLSWMHNSSDISQHVNAAGIEKAEADVKSNLFSVSARVESSIPVGKTSVVPHAGLRYVWSKADKFDTKVKGKKIWSNKADSANTFQMPIGLAVRADLSTASGWVV
;
A
#
# COMPACT_ATOMS: atom_id res chain seq x y z
N TRP A 1 -28.92 -21.66 -3.59
CA TRP A 1 -30.30 -21.24 -3.85
C TRP A 1 -31.20 -22.48 -3.75
N LYS A 2 -32.13 -22.53 -2.83
CA LYS A 2 -33.23 -23.45 -2.87
C LYS A 2 -34.28 -22.82 -3.79
N LEU A 3 -34.52 -23.44 -4.93
CA LEU A 3 -35.58 -23.04 -5.83
C LEU A 3 -36.86 -23.71 -5.32
N GLU A 4 -37.74 -22.98 -4.69
CA GLU A 4 -39.09 -23.43 -4.40
C GLU A 4 -40.05 -22.91 -5.49
N LEU A 5 -40.70 -23.82 -6.18
CA LEU A 5 -41.84 -23.50 -7.04
C LEU A 5 -43.02 -23.19 -6.15
N VAL A 6 -43.35 -21.93 -5.95
CA VAL A 6 -44.56 -21.52 -5.26
C VAL A 6 -45.63 -21.32 -6.32
N ASN A 7 -46.63 -22.17 -6.32
CA ASN A 7 -47.79 -22.08 -7.22
C ASN A 7 -48.87 -21.23 -6.53
N GLU A 8 -48.88 -19.94 -6.86
CA GLU A 8 -50.00 -19.05 -6.49
C GLU A 8 -50.91 -18.91 -7.71
N SER A 9 -52.03 -19.59 -7.70
CA SER A 9 -53.23 -19.56 -8.53
C SER A 9 -53.24 -19.03 -9.96
N SER A 10 -52.15 -18.49 -10.51
CA SER A 10 -51.93 -18.15 -11.93
C SER A 10 -50.47 -17.73 -12.28
N GLN A 11 -49.53 -17.80 -11.35
CA GLN A 11 -48.11 -17.48 -11.62
C GLN A 11 -47.17 -18.48 -10.94
N ILE A 12 -46.25 -19.05 -11.68
CA ILE A 12 -45.13 -19.83 -11.14
C ILE A 12 -44.07 -18.85 -10.67
N ARG A 13 -43.88 -18.70 -9.37
CA ARG A 13 -42.85 -17.89 -8.77
C ARG A 13 -41.70 -18.78 -8.32
N VAL A 14 -40.48 -18.43 -8.73
CA VAL A 14 -39.27 -19.07 -8.23
C VAL A 14 -38.75 -18.21 -7.07
N GLN A 15 -38.87 -18.72 -5.86
CA GLN A 15 -38.32 -18.05 -4.67
C GLN A 15 -36.98 -18.64 -4.30
N ALA A 16 -35.96 -17.80 -4.25
CA ALA A 16 -34.64 -18.17 -3.83
C ALA A 16 -34.35 -17.63 -2.41
N THR A 17 -33.99 -18.52 -1.49
CA THR A 17 -33.68 -18.17 -0.10
C THR A 17 -32.19 -18.12 0.16
N LEU A 18 -31.75 -17.12 0.90
CA LEU A 18 -30.32 -16.81 1.15
C LEU A 18 -29.62 -17.88 2.00
N SER A 19 -30.36 -18.60 2.83
CA SER A 19 -29.82 -19.67 3.67
C SER A 19 -29.12 -20.76 2.86
N ASP A 20 -29.57 -20.97 1.62
CA ASP A 20 -29.06 -22.03 0.77
C ASP A 20 -27.81 -21.64 -0.02
N VAL A 21 -27.51 -20.33 -0.14
CA VAL A 21 -26.32 -19.85 -0.81
C VAL A 21 -25.05 -20.30 -0.08
N ARG A 22 -25.05 -20.31 1.26
CA ARG A 22 -23.92 -20.79 2.07
C ARG A 22 -23.69 -22.29 1.95
N THR A 23 -24.71 -23.05 1.66
CA THR A 23 -24.60 -24.51 1.46
C THR A 23 -23.92 -24.79 0.10
N VAL A 24 -24.22 -23.99 -0.92
CA VAL A 24 -23.66 -24.16 -2.27
C VAL A 24 -22.32 -23.44 -2.41
N TYR A 25 -22.11 -22.36 -1.66
CA TYR A 25 -20.93 -21.51 -1.68
C TYR A 25 -20.37 -21.31 -0.26
N PRO A 26 -19.81 -22.34 0.38
CA PRO A 26 -19.37 -22.28 1.78
C PRO A 26 -18.27 -21.24 2.02
N ASP A 27 -17.44 -20.98 1.02
CA ASP A 27 -16.31 -20.03 1.10
C ASP A 27 -16.70 -18.60 0.70
N LEU A 28 -17.99 -18.34 0.49
CA LEU A 28 -18.45 -17.01 0.13
C LEU A 28 -18.45 -16.10 1.36
N VAL A 29 -17.45 -15.24 1.46
CA VAL A 29 -17.38 -14.16 2.45
C VAL A 29 -18.19 -12.97 1.94
N ILE A 30 -19.50 -13.08 1.90
CA ILE A 30 -20.36 -11.92 1.69
C ILE A 30 -20.51 -11.26 3.05
N PRO A 31 -19.98 -10.05 3.30
CA PRO A 31 -20.45 -9.26 4.42
C PRO A 31 -21.96 -9.17 4.21
N THR A 32 -22.76 -9.49 5.22
CA THR A 32 -24.21 -9.59 5.20
C THR A 32 -24.77 -8.61 4.18
N ILE A 33 -24.93 -9.05 2.93
CA ILE A 33 -25.59 -8.26 1.90
C ILE A 33 -26.96 -8.06 2.48
N ALA A 34 -27.23 -6.84 2.89
CA ALA A 34 -28.48 -6.54 3.54
C ALA A 34 -29.59 -7.15 2.69
N ASN A 35 -30.47 -7.91 3.29
CA ASN A 35 -31.62 -8.57 2.65
C ASN A 35 -32.41 -7.68 1.67
N SER A 36 -32.20 -6.35 1.73
CA SER A 36 -32.76 -5.34 0.84
C SER A 36 -32.15 -5.28 -0.56
N GLU A 37 -30.88 -5.64 -0.77
CA GLU A 37 -30.26 -5.58 -2.11
C GLU A 37 -30.52 -6.86 -2.91
N ILE A 38 -30.71 -7.99 -2.24
CA ILE A 38 -31.14 -9.24 -2.91
C ILE A 38 -32.63 -9.20 -3.29
N LYS A 39 -33.45 -8.42 -2.59
CA LYS A 39 -34.86 -8.20 -2.97
C LYS A 39 -35.04 -7.42 -4.28
N LYS A 40 -33.98 -6.74 -4.76
CA LYS A 40 -33.93 -6.16 -6.12
C LYS A 40 -33.17 -7.07 -7.09
N ALA A 41 -33.28 -8.38 -6.91
CA ALA A 41 -32.42 -9.42 -7.45
C ALA A 41 -32.35 -9.51 -8.98
N GLU A 42 -33.32 -9.00 -9.72
CA GLU A 42 -33.39 -9.17 -11.17
C GLU A 42 -32.33 -8.33 -11.95
N GLU A 43 -31.74 -7.32 -11.31
CA GLU A 43 -30.71 -6.45 -11.92
C GLU A 43 -29.39 -6.40 -11.15
N GLY A 44 -29.23 -7.16 -10.08
CA GLY A 44 -28.08 -7.07 -9.18
C GLY A 44 -26.82 -7.77 -9.70
N PHE A 45 -25.64 -7.19 -9.46
CA PHE A 45 -24.33 -7.77 -9.82
C PHE A 45 -24.19 -9.21 -9.30
N ALA A 46 -24.48 -9.44 -8.01
CA ALA A 46 -24.40 -10.77 -7.39
C ALA A 46 -25.31 -11.78 -8.07
N PHE A 47 -26.54 -11.39 -8.42
CA PHE A 47 -27.49 -12.24 -9.13
C PHE A 47 -26.95 -12.59 -10.53
N ASN A 48 -26.40 -11.63 -11.27
CA ASN A 48 -25.84 -11.85 -12.61
C ASN A 48 -24.67 -12.84 -12.56
N VAL A 49 -23.79 -12.73 -11.55
CA VAL A 49 -22.70 -13.68 -11.32
C VAL A 49 -23.23 -15.08 -11.01
N LEU A 50 -24.20 -15.18 -10.11
CA LEU A 50 -24.73 -16.48 -9.66
C LEU A 50 -25.49 -17.24 -10.76
N LYS A 51 -26.21 -16.54 -11.64
CA LYS A 51 -26.94 -17.15 -12.76
C LYS A 51 -26.05 -17.57 -13.93
N GLU A 52 -24.81 -17.05 -14.02
CA GLU A 52 -23.91 -17.37 -15.13
C GLU A 52 -23.57 -18.85 -15.14
N LYS A 53 -23.92 -19.54 -16.25
CA LYS A 53 -23.80 -21.00 -16.34
C LYS A 53 -22.39 -21.47 -16.68
N GLU A 54 -21.60 -20.64 -17.34
CA GLU A 54 -20.24 -20.97 -17.79
C GLU A 54 -19.20 -20.87 -16.64
N LEU A 55 -19.55 -20.21 -15.53
CA LEU A 55 -18.67 -20.08 -14.39
C LEU A 55 -18.88 -21.22 -13.39
N SER A 56 -17.78 -21.85 -12.97
CA SER A 56 -17.77 -22.82 -11.87
C SER A 56 -18.16 -22.14 -10.54
N VAL A 57 -18.56 -22.93 -9.55
CA VAL A 57 -18.85 -22.45 -8.19
C VAL A 57 -17.65 -21.69 -7.60
N ALA A 58 -16.45 -22.25 -7.75
CA ALA A 58 -15.22 -21.63 -7.26
C ALA A 58 -14.97 -20.26 -7.92
N ASN A 59 -15.16 -20.14 -9.24
CA ASN A 59 -14.98 -18.90 -9.97
C ASN A 59 -16.02 -17.83 -9.58
N LYS A 60 -17.27 -18.22 -9.36
CA LYS A 60 -18.32 -17.33 -8.86
C LYS A 60 -18.00 -16.81 -7.46
N THR A 61 -17.51 -17.71 -6.59
CA THR A 61 -17.07 -17.37 -5.22
C THR A 61 -15.91 -16.38 -5.25
N GLU A 62 -14.87 -16.64 -6.07
CA GLU A 62 -13.74 -15.74 -6.23
C GLU A 62 -14.19 -14.34 -6.67
N LEU A 63 -15.05 -14.28 -7.69
CA LEU A 63 -15.53 -13.04 -8.27
C LEU A 63 -16.31 -12.19 -7.28
N LEU A 64 -17.26 -12.81 -6.55
CA LEU A 64 -18.06 -12.12 -5.54
C LEU A 64 -17.21 -11.66 -4.36
N ASN A 65 -16.29 -12.50 -3.88
CA ASN A 65 -15.39 -12.15 -2.79
C ASN A 65 -14.42 -11.02 -3.17
N SER A 66 -13.89 -11.05 -4.39
CA SER A 66 -13.00 -10.00 -4.88
C SER A 66 -13.72 -8.67 -5.02
N ALA A 67 -14.95 -8.66 -5.50
CA ALA A 67 -15.75 -7.44 -5.61
C ALA A 67 -16.16 -6.89 -4.24
N ALA A 68 -16.49 -7.77 -3.28
CA ALA A 68 -16.78 -7.38 -1.91
C ALA A 68 -15.55 -6.85 -1.15
N ASN A 69 -14.36 -7.32 -1.51
CA ASN A 69 -13.09 -6.94 -0.90
C ASN A 69 -12.17 -6.21 -1.90
N ILE A 70 -12.73 -5.32 -2.71
CA ILE A 70 -12.03 -4.68 -3.82
C ILE A 70 -10.79 -3.89 -3.37
N LEU A 71 -10.78 -3.34 -2.15
CA LEU A 71 -9.63 -2.67 -1.55
C LEU A 71 -8.44 -3.63 -1.41
N THR A 72 -8.68 -4.85 -0.93
CA THR A 72 -7.63 -5.89 -0.78
C THR A 72 -7.24 -6.45 -2.14
N ALA A 73 -8.23 -6.75 -3.01
CA ALA A 73 -7.99 -7.25 -4.36
C ALA A 73 -7.21 -6.25 -5.21
N GLY A 74 -7.43 -4.95 -5.02
CA GLY A 74 -6.69 -3.87 -5.65
C GLY A 74 -5.38 -3.50 -4.97
N GLY A 75 -5.03 -4.15 -3.87
CA GLY A 75 -3.77 -3.93 -3.16
C GLY A 75 -3.57 -2.51 -2.61
N ALA A 76 -4.64 -1.72 -2.45
CA ALA A 76 -4.55 -0.30 -2.09
C ALA A 76 -3.77 -0.07 -0.78
N SER A 77 -4.03 -0.87 0.25
CA SER A 77 -3.30 -0.76 1.52
C SER A 77 -1.83 -1.15 1.40
N ALA A 78 -1.52 -2.13 0.53
CA ALA A 78 -0.14 -2.58 0.31
C ALA A 78 0.69 -1.50 -0.40
N VAL A 79 0.15 -0.88 -1.47
CA VAL A 79 0.87 0.17 -2.19
C VAL A 79 1.00 1.43 -1.34
N SER A 80 -0.01 1.81 -0.56
CA SER A 80 0.07 2.97 0.34
C SER A 80 1.18 2.80 1.39
N LEU A 81 1.28 1.62 2.01
CA LEU A 81 2.35 1.33 2.97
C LEU A 81 3.72 1.27 2.32
N GLN A 82 3.79 0.72 1.10
CA GLN A 82 5.03 0.67 0.33
C GLN A 82 5.54 2.07 -0.04
N ASP A 83 4.66 2.96 -0.51
CA ASP A 83 5.03 4.33 -0.86
C ASP A 83 5.54 5.10 0.36
N LEU A 84 4.88 4.94 1.51
CA LEU A 84 5.37 5.51 2.77
C LEU A 84 6.75 4.95 3.13
N ASN A 85 6.95 3.64 3.05
CA ASN A 85 8.25 3.04 3.32
C ASN A 85 9.32 3.54 2.36
N THR A 86 9.02 3.65 1.07
CA THR A 86 9.96 4.18 0.07
C THR A 86 10.37 5.63 0.37
N ALA A 87 9.43 6.48 0.79
CA ALA A 87 9.74 7.85 1.19
C ALA A 87 10.61 7.89 2.45
N VAL A 88 10.25 7.12 3.48
CA VAL A 88 11.02 7.05 4.73
C VAL A 88 12.42 6.47 4.49
N ASP A 89 12.57 5.48 3.62
CA ASP A 89 13.88 4.90 3.28
C ASP A 89 14.78 5.92 2.55
N SER A 90 14.21 6.87 1.77
CA SER A 90 14.98 8.00 1.22
C SER A 90 15.52 8.90 2.32
N LEU A 91 14.69 9.22 3.31
CA LEU A 91 15.09 10.03 4.46
C LEU A 91 16.12 9.31 5.34
N ASP A 92 15.93 8.03 5.58
CA ASP A 92 16.89 7.18 6.30
C ASP A 92 18.23 7.15 5.57
N SER A 93 18.23 6.97 4.25
CA SER A 93 19.45 6.98 3.43
C SER A 93 20.14 8.35 3.47
N ARG A 94 19.38 9.44 3.42
CA ARG A 94 19.90 10.80 3.51
C ARG A 94 20.60 11.06 4.84
N LEU A 95 20.00 10.64 5.95
CA LEU A 95 20.50 10.92 7.31
C LEU A 95 21.45 9.87 7.86
N SER A 96 21.61 8.73 7.18
CA SER A 96 22.49 7.65 7.61
C SER A 96 23.95 8.09 7.64
N MET A 97 24.72 7.54 8.56
CA MET A 97 26.19 7.69 8.59
C MET A 97 26.87 7.13 7.33
N ALA A 98 26.19 6.27 6.59
CA ALA A 98 26.59 5.83 5.25
C ALA A 98 26.03 6.72 4.13
N GLY A 99 25.19 7.70 4.43
CA GLY A 99 24.46 8.53 3.47
C GLY A 99 25.16 9.84 3.13
N ASP A 100 24.65 10.48 2.07
CA ASP A 100 25.27 11.68 1.49
C ASP A 100 25.32 12.87 2.45
N ALA A 101 24.28 13.09 3.25
CA ALA A 101 24.25 14.21 4.18
C ALA A 101 25.37 14.13 5.23
N PHE A 102 25.69 12.93 5.67
CA PHE A 102 26.78 12.68 6.59
C PHE A 102 28.14 12.78 5.90
N LEU A 103 28.22 12.33 4.64
CA LEU A 103 29.45 12.23 3.88
C LEU A 103 29.89 13.56 3.30
N ASN A 104 28.94 14.35 2.78
CA ASN A 104 29.21 15.62 2.09
C ASN A 104 29.35 16.80 3.04
N GLY A 105 29.44 16.54 4.35
CA GLY A 105 29.85 17.53 5.32
C GLY A 105 28.74 18.34 5.96
N LEU A 106 27.47 17.95 5.83
CA LEU A 106 26.42 18.61 6.61
C LEU A 106 26.73 18.52 8.11
N MET A 107 27.32 17.39 8.54
CA MET A 107 27.78 17.20 9.92
C MET A 107 29.21 17.70 10.18
N ARG A 108 29.99 17.97 9.14
CA ARG A 108 31.42 18.33 9.24
C ARG A 108 31.73 19.82 9.01
N GLN A 109 30.89 20.56 8.28
CA GLN A 109 31.13 21.95 7.96
C GLN A 109 30.38 22.90 8.89
N GLU A 110 31.09 23.68 9.65
CA GLU A 110 30.55 24.84 10.34
C GLU A 110 30.10 25.88 9.29
N GLY A 111 28.88 26.39 9.41
CA GLY A 111 28.44 27.56 8.64
C GLY A 111 27.71 27.28 7.31
N ARG A 112 27.43 26.03 6.89
CA ARG A 112 26.52 25.83 5.77
C ARG A 112 25.09 26.08 6.19
N GLY A 113 24.38 26.83 5.36
CA GLY A 113 22.96 27.14 5.51
C GLY A 113 22.06 25.89 5.36
N THR A 114 20.97 26.04 4.67
CA THR A 114 20.02 24.96 4.36
C THR A 114 20.47 24.25 3.08
N ASP A 115 20.54 22.93 3.12
CA ASP A 115 20.74 22.09 1.94
C ASP A 115 19.37 21.71 1.34
N LEU A 116 19.27 21.81 0.01
CA LEU A 116 18.14 21.31 -0.76
C LEU A 116 18.55 20.01 -1.46
N TRP A 117 17.67 19.03 -1.48
CA TRP A 117 17.94 17.75 -2.11
C TRP A 117 16.70 17.17 -2.77
N ILE A 118 16.91 16.28 -3.72
CA ILE A 118 15.87 15.51 -4.38
C ILE A 118 16.37 14.09 -4.62
N ASP A 119 15.49 13.13 -4.42
CA ASP A 119 15.71 11.70 -4.69
C ASP A 119 14.61 11.21 -5.62
N LEU A 120 14.99 10.67 -6.78
CA LEU A 120 14.07 10.13 -7.77
C LEU A 120 13.89 8.63 -7.53
N LYS A 121 12.66 8.18 -7.51
CA LYS A 121 12.31 6.79 -7.28
C LYS A 121 11.59 6.21 -8.49
N GLY A 122 11.94 5.00 -8.84
CA GLY A 122 11.26 4.23 -9.87
C GLY A 122 11.46 2.76 -9.62
N GLY A 123 10.42 1.97 -9.85
CA GLY A 123 10.54 0.54 -9.58
C GLY A 123 9.42 -0.30 -10.13
N LYS A 124 9.78 -1.55 -10.34
CA LYS A 124 8.83 -2.65 -10.58
C LYS A 124 8.95 -3.60 -9.40
N GLN A 125 7.82 -3.94 -8.82
CA GLN A 125 7.79 -4.91 -7.73
C GLN A 125 6.79 -6.01 -8.05
N LYS A 126 7.10 -7.20 -7.57
CA LYS A 126 6.28 -8.38 -7.75
C LYS A 126 6.01 -9.03 -6.40
N PHE A 127 4.77 -9.02 -5.99
CA PHE A 127 4.29 -9.69 -4.79
C PHE A 127 3.71 -11.05 -5.18
N LYS A 128 4.36 -12.14 -4.76
CA LYS A 128 3.99 -13.50 -5.23
C LYS A 128 2.69 -14.05 -4.65
N SER A 129 2.25 -13.62 -3.49
CA SER A 129 0.91 -13.94 -2.95
C SER A 129 0.59 -13.12 -1.72
N LEU A 130 -0.59 -12.56 -1.69
CA LEU A 130 -1.25 -12.11 -0.46
C LEU A 130 -2.43 -13.03 -0.23
N SER A 131 -2.42 -13.81 0.84
CA SER A 131 -3.59 -14.55 1.28
C SER A 131 -4.38 -13.64 2.23
N SER A 132 -5.58 -13.28 1.83
CA SER A 132 -6.58 -12.68 2.72
C SER A 132 -7.72 -13.66 2.86
N SER A 133 -8.41 -13.65 4.00
CA SER A 133 -9.55 -14.54 4.26
C SER A 133 -10.58 -14.45 3.13
N GLY A 134 -10.85 -15.55 2.47
CA GLY A 134 -11.83 -15.67 1.39
C GLY A 134 -11.36 -15.22 0.00
N LEU A 135 -10.11 -14.74 -0.15
CA LEU A 135 -9.50 -14.49 -1.45
C LEU A 135 -8.50 -15.59 -1.77
N SER A 136 -8.62 -16.19 -2.94
CA SER A 136 -7.58 -17.05 -3.50
C SER A 136 -6.30 -16.25 -3.69
N LYS A 137 -5.16 -16.92 -3.64
CA LYS A 137 -3.81 -16.33 -3.74
C LYS A 137 -3.71 -15.37 -4.92
N HIS A 138 -3.74 -14.06 -4.65
CA HIS A 138 -3.49 -13.04 -5.65
C HIS A 138 -2.06 -12.53 -5.51
N GLY A 139 -1.30 -12.61 -6.59
CA GLY A 139 -0.05 -11.86 -6.73
C GLY A 139 -0.34 -10.45 -7.26
N PHE A 140 0.58 -9.53 -7.05
CA PHE A 140 0.51 -8.18 -7.59
C PHE A 140 1.79 -7.87 -8.33
N ASP A 141 1.66 -7.30 -9.53
CA ASP A 141 2.74 -6.64 -10.24
C ASP A 141 2.52 -5.13 -10.13
N THR A 142 3.52 -4.39 -9.62
CA THR A 142 3.45 -2.94 -9.49
C THR A 142 4.51 -2.25 -10.32
N ASN A 143 4.14 -1.12 -10.91
CA ASN A 143 5.05 -0.15 -11.50
C ASN A 143 4.81 1.19 -10.84
N SER A 144 5.87 1.85 -10.40
CA SER A 144 5.74 3.18 -9.81
C SER A 144 6.90 4.08 -10.19
N PHE A 145 6.61 5.37 -10.20
CA PHE A 145 7.59 6.44 -10.36
C PHE A 145 7.22 7.60 -9.44
N GLY A 146 8.22 8.17 -8.78
CA GLY A 146 8.01 9.27 -7.87
C GLY A 146 9.30 9.97 -7.49
N PHE A 147 9.19 10.87 -6.54
CA PHE A 147 10.33 11.59 -5.98
C PHE A 147 10.10 11.93 -4.52
N VAL A 148 11.19 12.15 -3.82
CA VAL A 148 11.21 12.77 -2.50
C VAL A 148 12.12 13.98 -2.60
N MET A 149 11.64 15.17 -2.21
CA MET A 149 12.43 16.39 -2.17
C MET A 149 12.35 17.02 -0.78
N GLY A 150 13.45 17.55 -0.32
CA GLY A 150 13.49 18.09 1.02
C GLY A 150 14.59 19.13 1.23
N PHE A 151 14.59 19.63 2.44
CA PHE A 151 15.62 20.53 2.92
C PHE A 151 16.08 20.12 4.31
N ASP A 152 17.38 20.26 4.55
CA ASP A 152 17.99 19.99 5.84
C ASP A 152 18.78 21.20 6.31
N ARG A 153 18.85 21.38 7.63
CA ARG A 153 19.69 22.37 8.26
C ARG A 153 20.37 21.78 9.48
N LYS A 154 21.69 21.94 9.55
CA LYS A 154 22.44 21.68 10.77
C LYS A 154 22.23 22.82 11.76
N LEU A 155 21.97 22.50 13.00
CA LEU A 155 21.90 23.50 14.08
C LEU A 155 23.31 23.91 14.46
N GLU A 156 23.52 25.23 14.51
CA GLU A 156 24.81 25.83 14.84
C GLU A 156 25.29 25.37 16.24
N GLY A 157 26.57 24.99 16.32
CA GLY A 157 27.18 24.52 17.57
C GLY A 157 26.63 23.20 18.12
N LYS A 158 25.73 22.49 17.38
CA LYS A 158 25.14 21.24 17.83
C LYS A 158 25.26 20.13 16.77
N PRO A 159 25.47 18.87 17.18
CA PRO A 159 25.50 17.74 16.25
C PRO A 159 24.06 17.28 15.90
N ILE A 160 23.23 18.24 15.49
CA ILE A 160 21.81 18.00 15.19
C ILE A 160 21.52 18.53 13.79
N VAL A 161 20.88 17.71 12.97
CA VAL A 161 20.29 18.09 11.69
C VAL A 161 18.78 17.98 11.81
N LEU A 162 18.06 18.96 11.32
CA LEU A 162 16.60 18.95 11.21
C LEU A 162 16.23 19.26 9.76
N GLY A 163 15.14 18.64 9.30
CA GLY A 163 14.67 18.83 7.94
C GLY A 163 13.19 18.53 7.76
N GLY A 164 12.73 18.92 6.59
CA GLY A 164 11.39 18.61 6.12
C GLY A 164 11.45 18.13 4.66
N ALA A 165 10.52 17.27 4.28
CA ALA A 165 10.44 16.79 2.91
C ALA A 165 8.99 16.64 2.45
N PHE A 166 8.83 16.69 1.13
CA PHE A 166 7.64 16.33 0.40
C PHE A 166 7.93 15.11 -0.48
N SER A 167 6.99 14.19 -0.56
CA SER A 167 7.06 13.04 -1.46
C SER A 167 5.85 12.98 -2.37
N TYR A 168 6.07 12.55 -3.61
CA TYR A 168 5.02 12.20 -4.56
C TYR A 168 5.37 10.88 -5.23
N ASN A 169 4.38 10.01 -5.39
CA ASN A 169 4.50 8.78 -6.14
C ASN A 169 3.25 8.52 -6.96
N HIS A 170 3.43 8.12 -8.21
CA HIS A 170 2.39 7.66 -9.12
C HIS A 170 2.68 6.24 -9.51
N GLY A 171 1.65 5.39 -9.52
CA GLY A 171 1.86 4.01 -9.87
C GLY A 171 0.63 3.27 -10.37
N SER A 172 0.88 2.06 -10.81
CA SER A 172 -0.16 1.11 -11.17
C SER A 172 0.16 -0.27 -10.61
N LEU A 173 -0.90 -0.96 -10.23
CA LEU A 173 -0.85 -2.32 -9.75
C LEU A 173 -1.81 -3.17 -10.56
N ASP A 174 -1.33 -4.31 -11.02
CA ASP A 174 -2.13 -5.35 -11.66
C ASP A 174 -2.14 -6.59 -10.77
N SER A 175 -3.33 -7.03 -10.36
CA SER A 175 -3.56 -8.26 -9.61
C SER A 175 -4.16 -9.30 -10.53
N LEU A 176 -3.61 -10.51 -10.50
CA LEU A 176 -4.04 -11.62 -11.36
C LEU A 176 -4.77 -12.66 -10.50
N GLY A 177 -6.10 -12.68 -10.58
CA GLY A 177 -6.94 -13.79 -10.13
C GLY A 177 -7.20 -14.79 -11.26
N ASN A 178 -7.85 -15.91 -10.96
CA ASN A 178 -8.19 -16.93 -11.96
C ASN A 178 -9.21 -16.41 -12.99
N VAL A 179 -10.23 -15.69 -12.52
CA VAL A 179 -11.31 -15.12 -13.37
C VAL A 179 -11.36 -13.60 -13.35
N THR A 180 -10.65 -12.97 -12.42
CA THR A 180 -10.67 -11.53 -12.25
C THR A 180 -9.30 -10.94 -12.55
N LYS A 181 -9.30 -9.79 -13.21
CA LYS A 181 -8.14 -8.94 -13.38
C LYS A 181 -8.42 -7.60 -12.71
N THR A 182 -7.78 -7.36 -11.58
CA THR A 182 -7.94 -6.10 -10.85
C THR A 182 -6.78 -5.17 -11.17
N LYS A 183 -7.11 -3.96 -11.60
CA LYS A 183 -6.15 -2.88 -11.81
C LYS A 183 -6.38 -1.81 -10.75
N ASN A 184 -5.31 -1.29 -10.21
CA ASN A 184 -5.31 -0.11 -9.35
C ASN A 184 -4.33 0.91 -9.93
N LYS A 185 -4.82 2.11 -10.20
CA LYS A 185 -3.98 3.28 -10.47
C LYS A 185 -3.99 4.13 -9.22
N TYR A 186 -2.83 4.56 -8.78
CA TYR A 186 -2.75 5.29 -7.52
C TYR A 186 -1.78 6.46 -7.58
N ASP A 187 -2.10 7.46 -6.78
CA ASP A 187 -1.29 8.63 -6.52
C ASP A 187 -1.12 8.78 -5.01
N SER A 188 0.11 9.02 -4.58
CA SER A 188 0.44 9.25 -3.18
C SER A 188 1.22 10.55 -3.04
N PHE A 189 0.88 11.35 -2.04
CA PHE A 189 1.71 12.48 -1.63
C PHE A 189 1.89 12.49 -0.13
N GLY A 190 3.11 12.86 0.31
CA GLY A 190 3.48 12.82 1.72
C GLY A 190 4.21 14.08 2.18
N LEU A 191 4.08 14.36 3.47
CA LEU A 191 4.83 15.37 4.20
C LEU A 191 5.61 14.69 5.31
N HIS A 192 6.86 15.07 5.45
CA HIS A 192 7.78 14.44 6.39
C HIS A 192 8.55 15.50 7.16
N ALA A 193 8.65 15.32 8.47
CA ALA A 193 9.57 16.04 9.34
C ALA A 193 10.57 15.03 9.90
N TYR A 194 11.84 15.37 9.90
CA TYR A 194 12.88 14.45 10.30
C TYR A 194 14.06 15.14 10.96
N GLY A 195 14.85 14.35 11.69
CA GLY A 195 16.08 14.84 12.25
C GLY A 195 17.05 13.74 12.61
N ALA A 196 18.31 14.11 12.71
CA ALA A 196 19.38 13.25 13.18
C ALA A 196 20.17 13.93 14.28
N TYR A 197 20.57 13.16 15.28
CA TYR A 197 21.42 13.59 16.39
C TYR A 197 22.60 12.65 16.53
N ALA A 198 23.81 13.17 16.36
CA ALA A 198 25.05 12.42 16.49
C ALA A 198 25.81 12.82 17.78
N PRO A 199 25.41 12.25 18.95
CA PRO A 199 26.04 12.59 20.23
C PRO A 199 27.52 12.19 20.30
N LEU A 200 27.93 11.22 19.50
CA LEU A 200 29.28 10.70 19.38
C LEU A 200 29.62 10.57 17.89
N GLU A 201 30.89 10.64 17.54
CA GLU A 201 31.38 10.46 16.16
C GLU A 201 30.95 9.14 15.50
N LYS A 202 30.68 8.13 16.32
CA LYS A 202 30.33 6.78 15.86
C LYS A 202 28.86 6.41 16.13
N LEU A 203 28.04 7.32 16.64
CA LEU A 203 26.64 7.04 17.00
C LEU A 203 25.72 8.11 16.39
N ASN A 204 24.69 7.67 15.70
CA ASN A 204 23.67 8.52 15.13
C ASN A 204 22.26 8.02 15.50
N LEU A 205 21.43 8.93 15.92
CA LEU A 205 20.02 8.72 16.24
C LEU A 205 19.19 9.49 15.23
N ILE A 206 18.27 8.81 14.55
CA ILE A 206 17.40 9.38 13.51
C ILE A 206 15.95 9.25 13.99
N GLY A 207 15.20 10.33 13.88
CA GLY A 207 13.77 10.37 14.17
C GLY A 207 12.97 10.99 13.04
N MET A 208 11.78 10.44 12.75
CA MET A 208 10.92 10.91 11.67
C MET A 208 9.44 10.86 12.05
N LEU A 209 8.72 11.84 11.55
CA LEU A 209 7.26 11.92 11.53
C LEU A 209 6.82 12.04 10.08
N SER A 210 5.88 11.23 9.66
CA SER A 210 5.40 11.24 8.28
C SER A 210 3.88 11.19 8.24
N TRP A 211 3.32 11.96 7.34
CA TRP A 211 1.93 11.85 6.91
C TRP A 211 1.89 11.62 5.41
N MET A 212 1.01 10.72 4.97
CA MET A 212 0.83 10.42 3.55
C MET A 212 -0.66 10.26 3.24
N HIS A 213 -1.07 10.83 2.14
CA HIS A 213 -2.38 10.62 1.53
C HIS A 213 -2.22 9.81 0.24
N ASN A 214 -3.05 8.79 0.09
CA ASN A 214 -3.10 7.95 -1.10
C ASN A 214 -4.52 8.00 -1.69
N SER A 215 -4.59 8.09 -3.03
CA SER A 215 -5.81 7.95 -3.82
C SER A 215 -5.63 6.79 -4.79
N SER A 216 -6.54 5.84 -4.77
CA SER A 216 -6.52 4.61 -5.56
C SER A 216 -7.79 4.46 -6.37
N ASP A 217 -7.65 4.40 -7.70
CA ASP A 217 -8.72 4.09 -8.63
C ASP A 217 -8.65 2.60 -8.99
N ILE A 218 -9.54 1.81 -8.42
CA ILE A 218 -9.54 0.36 -8.55
C ILE A 218 -10.62 -0.06 -9.54
N SER A 219 -10.24 -0.86 -10.54
CA SER A 219 -11.16 -1.46 -11.48
C SER A 219 -10.92 -2.96 -11.60
N GLN A 220 -11.98 -3.73 -11.40
CA GLN A 220 -11.96 -5.19 -11.50
C GLN A 220 -12.70 -5.63 -12.77
N HIS A 221 -11.97 -6.25 -13.67
CA HIS A 221 -12.50 -6.81 -14.91
C HIS A 221 -12.73 -8.30 -14.74
N VAL A 222 -13.77 -8.80 -15.38
CA VAL A 222 -14.15 -10.21 -15.38
C VAL A 222 -14.12 -10.72 -16.81
N ASN A 223 -13.46 -11.86 -17.02
CA ASN A 223 -13.41 -12.52 -18.34
C ASN A 223 -14.66 -13.40 -18.58
N ALA A 224 -15.84 -12.88 -18.25
CA ALA A 224 -17.09 -13.58 -18.50
C ALA A 224 -18.08 -12.65 -19.22
N ALA A 225 -18.71 -13.15 -20.27
CA ALA A 225 -19.69 -12.39 -21.05
C ALA A 225 -20.90 -12.00 -20.16
N GLY A 226 -21.31 -10.74 -20.24
CA GLY A 226 -22.47 -10.23 -19.49
C GLY A 226 -22.21 -9.84 -18.05
N ILE A 227 -20.99 -9.98 -17.54
CA ILE A 227 -20.60 -9.47 -16.22
C ILE A 227 -19.78 -8.18 -16.39
N GLU A 228 -20.30 -7.10 -15.84
CA GLU A 228 -19.69 -5.79 -15.94
C GLU A 228 -18.58 -5.60 -14.90
N LYS A 229 -17.64 -4.69 -15.20
CA LYS A 229 -16.56 -4.36 -14.27
C LYS A 229 -17.07 -3.74 -12.96
N ALA A 230 -16.45 -4.09 -11.84
CA ALA A 230 -16.61 -3.41 -10.57
C ALA A 230 -15.52 -2.32 -10.42
N GLU A 231 -15.90 -1.17 -9.86
CA GLU A 231 -15.02 -0.01 -9.69
C GLU A 231 -15.15 0.53 -8.27
N ALA A 232 -14.04 1.07 -7.75
CA ALA A 232 -14.02 1.78 -6.47
C ALA A 232 -12.93 2.85 -6.45
N ASP A 233 -13.28 4.03 -5.94
CA ASP A 233 -12.37 5.12 -5.66
C ASP A 233 -12.08 5.11 -4.16
N VAL A 234 -10.85 4.85 -3.77
CA VAL A 234 -10.45 4.68 -2.38
C VAL A 234 -9.41 5.72 -2.01
N LYS A 235 -9.69 6.47 -0.95
CA LYS A 235 -8.72 7.38 -0.33
C LYS A 235 -8.28 6.83 1.00
N SER A 236 -7.01 6.98 1.32
CA SER A 236 -6.46 6.58 2.61
C SER A 236 -5.43 7.58 3.12
N ASN A 237 -5.34 7.68 4.44
CA ASN A 237 -4.35 8.48 5.13
C ASN A 237 -3.49 7.57 6.00
N LEU A 238 -2.18 7.81 5.98
CA LEU A 238 -1.21 7.10 6.79
C LEU A 238 -0.48 8.10 7.67
N PHE A 239 -0.22 7.72 8.89
CA PHE A 239 0.59 8.46 9.84
C PHE A 239 1.69 7.54 10.36
N SER A 240 2.95 8.00 10.35
CA SER A 240 4.07 7.20 10.80
C SER A 240 4.97 7.96 11.76
N VAL A 241 5.41 7.24 12.78
CA VAL A 241 6.48 7.66 13.68
C VAL A 241 7.59 6.62 13.60
N SER A 242 8.83 7.04 13.38
CA SER A 242 9.97 6.13 13.37
C SER A 242 11.16 6.68 14.14
N ALA A 243 11.92 5.76 14.71
CA ALA A 243 13.21 6.05 15.35
C ALA A 243 14.20 4.97 14.92
N ARG A 244 15.44 5.36 14.65
CA ARG A 244 16.53 4.49 14.24
C ARG A 244 17.81 4.88 14.96
N VAL A 245 18.57 3.89 15.38
CA VAL A 245 19.93 4.05 15.90
C VAL A 245 20.90 3.36 14.95
N GLU A 246 22.02 3.97 14.70
CA GLU A 246 23.09 3.41 13.90
C GLU A 246 24.47 3.77 14.46
N SER A 247 25.44 2.94 14.15
CA SER A 247 26.83 3.14 14.57
C SER A 247 27.78 2.89 13.41
N SER A 248 28.82 3.70 13.27
CA SER A 248 29.86 3.51 12.25
C SER A 248 31.07 2.79 12.84
N ILE A 249 31.39 1.62 12.29
CA ILE A 249 32.54 0.77 12.67
C ILE A 249 33.55 0.80 11.53
N PRO A 250 34.69 1.48 11.67
CA PRO A 250 35.71 1.50 10.62
C PRO A 250 36.41 0.14 10.50
N VAL A 251 36.56 -0.33 9.25
CA VAL A 251 37.26 -1.59 8.92
C VAL A 251 38.16 -1.31 7.72
N GLY A 252 39.40 -0.94 8.01
CA GLY A 252 40.37 -0.52 6.99
C GLY A 252 39.90 0.73 6.23
N LYS A 253 39.73 0.61 4.90
CA LYS A 253 39.22 1.68 4.03
C LYS A 253 37.69 1.70 3.92
N THR A 254 37.01 0.85 4.65
CA THR A 254 35.55 0.76 4.66
C THR A 254 35.00 1.06 6.03
N SER A 255 33.74 1.37 6.12
CA SER A 255 32.98 1.44 7.37
C SER A 255 31.74 0.57 7.26
N VAL A 256 31.50 -0.22 8.30
CA VAL A 256 30.26 -0.98 8.45
C VAL A 256 29.33 -0.21 9.38
N VAL A 257 28.10 0.02 8.94
CA VAL A 257 27.08 0.79 9.67
C VAL A 257 25.90 -0.12 10.04
N PRO A 258 26.01 -0.85 11.17
CA PRO A 258 24.89 -1.57 11.73
C PRO A 258 23.82 -0.58 12.19
N HIS A 259 22.57 -0.93 11.96
CA HIS A 259 21.43 -0.12 12.38
C HIS A 259 20.25 -0.98 12.83
N ALA A 260 19.48 -0.43 13.75
CA ALA A 260 18.21 -0.96 14.19
C ALA A 260 17.21 0.17 14.42
N GLY A 261 15.95 -0.08 14.14
CA GLY A 261 14.92 0.95 14.29
C GLY A 261 13.56 0.36 14.67
N LEU A 262 12.65 1.27 14.95
CA LEU A 262 11.25 1.00 15.20
C LEU A 262 10.43 1.96 14.34
N ARG A 263 9.39 1.45 13.70
CA ARG A 263 8.44 2.25 12.92
C ARG A 263 7.02 1.81 13.26
N TYR A 264 6.21 2.74 13.66
CA TYR A 264 4.78 2.53 13.84
C TYR A 264 4.04 3.29 12.75
N VAL A 265 3.12 2.60 12.07
CA VAL A 265 2.27 3.18 11.03
C VAL A 265 0.82 2.96 11.40
N TRP A 266 0.07 4.03 11.52
CA TRP A 266 -1.37 4.02 11.56
C TRP A 266 -1.91 4.39 10.17
N SER A 267 -2.81 3.58 9.64
CA SER A 267 -3.44 3.80 8.35
C SER A 267 -4.96 3.74 8.48
N LYS A 268 -5.64 4.58 7.73
CA LYS A 268 -7.10 4.62 7.67
C LYS A 268 -7.56 4.89 6.25
N ALA A 269 -8.37 3.97 5.72
CA ALA A 269 -9.11 4.19 4.48
C ALA A 269 -10.41 4.93 4.78
N ASP A 270 -10.79 5.85 3.91
CA ASP A 270 -12.09 6.53 3.97
C ASP A 270 -13.21 5.56 3.56
N LYS A 271 -14.44 5.91 3.90
CA LYS A 271 -15.61 5.19 3.38
C LYS A 271 -15.66 5.32 1.87
N PHE A 272 -15.90 4.23 1.18
CA PHE A 272 -16.03 4.21 -0.27
C PHE A 272 -17.12 3.25 -0.71
N ASP A 273 -17.60 3.43 -1.94
CA ASP A 273 -18.60 2.58 -2.55
C ASP A 273 -17.99 1.78 -3.70
N THR A 274 -18.30 0.48 -3.75
CA THR A 274 -18.07 -0.33 -4.94
C THR A 274 -19.24 -0.14 -5.90
N LYS A 275 -18.92 0.20 -7.15
CA LYS A 275 -19.89 0.53 -8.20
C LYS A 275 -19.78 -0.45 -9.36
N VAL A 276 -20.90 -0.71 -10.03
CA VAL A 276 -20.99 -1.41 -11.31
C VAL A 276 -21.87 -0.57 -12.23
N LYS A 277 -21.39 -0.23 -13.44
CA LYS A 277 -22.05 0.72 -14.36
C LYS A 277 -22.44 2.04 -13.66
N GLY A 278 -21.59 2.56 -12.78
CA GLY A 278 -21.85 3.76 -12.01
C GLY A 278 -22.88 3.62 -10.89
N LYS A 279 -23.56 2.47 -10.77
CA LYS A 279 -24.52 2.20 -9.70
C LYS A 279 -23.77 1.57 -8.51
N LYS A 280 -24.02 2.09 -7.32
CA LYS A 280 -23.50 1.54 -6.07
C LYS A 280 -24.07 0.16 -5.81
N ILE A 281 -23.17 -0.80 -5.56
CA ILE A 281 -23.52 -2.17 -5.19
C ILE A 281 -23.18 -2.49 -3.73
N TRP A 282 -22.08 -1.95 -3.18
CA TRP A 282 -21.68 -2.08 -1.78
C TRP A 282 -21.16 -0.77 -1.22
N SER A 283 -21.39 -0.57 0.07
CA SER A 283 -20.70 0.45 0.87
C SER A 283 -19.70 -0.21 1.78
N ASN A 284 -18.47 0.25 1.68
CA ASN A 284 -17.38 -0.20 2.53
C ASN A 284 -17.18 0.82 3.65
N LYS A 285 -17.06 0.34 4.89
CA LYS A 285 -16.73 1.18 6.04
C LYS A 285 -15.26 1.59 5.98
N ALA A 286 -14.97 2.72 6.61
CA ALA A 286 -13.60 3.10 6.90
C ALA A 286 -13.00 2.14 7.93
N ASP A 287 -11.94 1.44 7.57
CA ASP A 287 -11.18 0.60 8.47
C ASP A 287 -9.82 1.26 8.76
N SER A 288 -9.33 1.06 9.98
CA SER A 288 -7.98 1.46 10.37
C SER A 288 -7.13 0.22 10.61
N ALA A 289 -5.87 0.29 10.22
CA ALA A 289 -4.88 -0.73 10.47
C ALA A 289 -3.65 -0.12 11.13
N ASN A 290 -3.03 -0.89 12.01
CA ASN A 290 -1.80 -0.54 12.67
C ASN A 290 -0.71 -1.50 12.22
N THR A 291 0.45 -0.97 11.85
CA THR A 291 1.60 -1.76 11.45
C THR A 291 2.79 -1.36 12.30
N PHE A 292 3.43 -2.35 12.91
CA PHE A 292 4.67 -2.18 13.64
C PHE A 292 5.79 -2.87 12.88
N GLN A 293 6.88 -2.14 12.61
CA GLN A 293 8.04 -2.63 11.86
C GLN A 293 9.31 -2.45 12.68
N MET A 294 10.20 -3.43 12.62
CA MET A 294 11.52 -3.43 13.24
C MET A 294 12.60 -3.58 12.16
N PRO A 295 12.98 -2.50 11.45
CA PRO A 295 14.07 -2.57 10.48
C PRO A 295 15.40 -2.80 11.21
N ILE A 296 16.11 -3.87 10.82
CA ILE A 296 17.46 -4.20 11.30
C ILE A 296 18.30 -4.45 10.06
N GLY A 297 19.51 -3.87 9.99
CA GLY A 297 20.34 -4.03 8.83
C GLY A 297 21.79 -3.60 9.05
N LEU A 298 22.55 -3.76 7.96
CA LEU A 298 23.93 -3.34 7.84
C LEU A 298 24.08 -2.55 6.55
N ALA A 299 24.69 -1.36 6.60
CA ALA A 299 25.17 -0.67 5.43
C ALA A 299 26.70 -0.75 5.41
N VAL A 300 27.29 -0.80 4.22
CA VAL A 300 28.74 -0.78 4.02
C VAL A 300 29.08 0.44 3.21
N ARG A 301 29.97 1.24 3.73
CA ARG A 301 30.55 2.39 3.03
C ARG A 301 31.98 2.07 2.67
N ALA A 302 32.35 2.24 1.41
CA ALA A 302 33.73 2.13 0.94
C ALA A 302 34.20 3.48 0.42
N ASP A 303 35.31 4.00 0.97
CA ASP A 303 35.98 5.17 0.43
C ASP A 303 36.86 4.74 -0.77
N LEU A 304 36.25 4.69 -1.93
CA LEU A 304 36.96 4.42 -3.17
C LEU A 304 37.56 5.73 -3.67
N SER A 305 38.66 6.22 -3.01
CA SER A 305 39.44 7.31 -3.54
C SER A 305 40.21 6.81 -4.76
N THR A 306 39.63 6.91 -5.94
CA THR A 306 40.36 6.80 -7.19
C THR A 306 41.08 8.13 -7.45
N ALA A 307 42.22 8.10 -8.17
CA ALA A 307 42.93 9.28 -8.55
C ALA A 307 42.12 10.29 -9.38
N SER A 308 40.91 9.97 -9.74
CA SER A 308 39.92 10.77 -10.48
C SER A 308 38.92 11.54 -9.62
N GLY A 309 38.95 11.43 -8.28
CA GLY A 309 38.07 12.20 -7.39
C GLY A 309 36.58 11.74 -7.34
N TRP A 310 36.24 10.60 -7.92
CA TRP A 310 34.92 10.05 -7.80
C TRP A 310 34.77 9.29 -6.46
N VAL A 311 33.76 9.65 -5.68
CA VAL A 311 33.32 8.90 -4.49
C VAL A 311 32.07 8.12 -4.90
N VAL A 312 32.10 6.83 -4.80
CA VAL A 312 30.95 5.93 -5.03
C VAL A 312 30.49 5.35 -3.70
#